data_5d2d54e81398c78a3a67eb80a587b544
#
_entry.id   5d2d54e81398c78a3a67eb80a587b544
#
_cell.length_a   1.000
_cell.length_b   1.000
_cell.length_c   1.000
_cell.angle_alpha   90.00
_cell.angle_beta   90.00
_cell.angle_gamma   90.00
#
_symmetry.space_group_name_H-M   'P 1'
#
loop_
_entity.id
_entity.type
_entity.pdbx_description
1 polymer ?
#
loop_
_entity_poly.entity_id
_entity_poly.type
_entity_poly.pdbx_seq_one_letter_code
_entity_poly.pdbx_strand_id
1 'polypeptide(L)'
;MCSATKMDLVRSLGADHVIDYTAEDFSKSERRYDLILDTGGNRSLSDLRRVLDPSGTLVLIGGEGGNRVLGATTKWIQALLLSPFVRQHLRPLSTTPNKKDLLLVKELIEAGKVTPMIGRTFSLHEVPLAFRYLEDGHVQGKIVIAV
;
A
#
# COMPACT_ATOMS: atom_id res chain seq x y z
N MET A 1 1.70 8.46 -1.07
CA MET A 1 0.50 9.07 -1.69
C MET A 1 -0.71 8.73 -0.82
N CYS A 2 -1.51 9.72 -0.46
CA CYS A 2 -2.68 9.58 0.40
C CYS A 2 -3.71 10.69 0.08
N SER A 3 -4.86 10.71 0.78
CA SER A 3 -5.80 11.82 0.71
C SER A 3 -5.31 13.01 1.53
N ALA A 4 -5.82 14.22 1.25
CA ALA A 4 -5.47 15.46 1.95
C ALA A 4 -5.54 15.32 3.47
N THR A 5 -6.57 14.65 3.99
CA THR A 5 -6.80 14.45 5.43
C THR A 5 -5.74 13.60 6.14
N LYS A 6 -4.93 12.85 5.38
CA LYS A 6 -3.91 11.94 5.94
C LYS A 6 -2.48 12.46 5.72
N MET A 7 -2.29 13.62 5.08
CA MET A 7 -0.97 14.12 4.70
C MET A 7 -0.08 14.39 5.91
N ASP A 8 -0.62 15.05 6.95
CA ASP A 8 0.16 15.40 8.14
C ASP A 8 0.56 14.15 8.93
N LEU A 9 -0.33 13.17 9.01
CA LEU A 9 -0.01 11.88 9.59
C LEU A 9 1.14 11.20 8.83
N VAL A 10 1.08 11.17 7.50
CA VAL A 10 2.11 10.52 6.68
C VAL A 10 3.45 11.24 6.81
N ARG A 11 3.46 12.58 6.89
CA ARG A 11 4.68 13.37 7.17
C ARG A 11 5.26 13.06 8.55
N SER A 12 4.41 12.96 9.57
CA SER A 12 4.86 12.64 10.93
C SER A 12 5.48 11.24 11.06
N LEU A 13 5.17 10.35 10.13
CA LEU A 13 5.78 9.01 10.03
C LEU A 13 7.12 9.01 9.28
N GLY A 14 7.63 10.19 8.87
CA GLY A 14 8.94 10.31 8.25
C GLY A 14 8.94 10.31 6.71
N ALA A 15 7.79 10.54 6.06
CA ALA A 15 7.76 10.67 4.61
C ALA A 15 8.32 12.04 4.18
N ASP A 16 9.40 12.04 3.39
CA ASP A 16 10.03 13.26 2.87
C ASP A 16 9.10 14.02 1.91
N HIS A 17 8.29 13.27 1.14
CA HIS A 17 7.37 13.85 0.18
C HIS A 17 6.03 13.11 0.20
N VAL A 18 4.95 13.88 0.33
CA VAL A 18 3.58 13.33 0.38
C VAL A 18 2.77 13.92 -0.77
N ILE A 19 2.17 13.05 -1.56
CA ILE A 19 1.35 13.40 -2.73
C ILE A 19 -0.11 13.22 -2.37
N ASP A 20 -0.90 14.26 -2.53
CA ASP A 20 -2.35 14.19 -2.46
C ASP A 20 -2.91 13.71 -3.81
N TYR A 21 -3.40 12.48 -3.86
CA TYR A 21 -3.94 11.89 -5.08
C TYR A 21 -5.24 12.54 -5.55
N THR A 22 -5.89 13.38 -4.72
CA THR A 22 -7.11 14.11 -5.09
C THR A 22 -6.80 15.41 -5.82
N ALA A 23 -5.61 15.97 -5.62
CA ALA A 23 -5.15 17.22 -6.20
C ALA A 23 -4.10 17.02 -7.31
N GLU A 24 -3.30 15.95 -7.23
CA GLU A 24 -2.16 15.73 -8.12
C GLU A 24 -2.14 14.31 -8.69
N ASP A 25 -1.93 14.21 -9.99
CA ASP A 25 -1.70 12.94 -10.67
C ASP A 25 -0.19 12.67 -10.79
N PHE A 26 0.35 11.91 -9.84
CA PHE A 26 1.77 11.58 -9.79
C PHE A 26 2.28 10.88 -11.07
N SER A 27 1.41 10.19 -11.81
CA SER A 27 1.80 9.49 -13.04
C SER A 27 2.14 10.44 -14.20
N LYS A 28 1.81 11.73 -14.05
CA LYS A 28 2.17 12.81 -15.01
C LYS A 28 3.40 13.59 -14.56
N SER A 29 3.96 13.28 -13.39
CA SER A 29 5.18 13.91 -12.89
C SER A 29 6.39 13.51 -13.74
N GLU A 30 7.36 14.42 -13.87
CA GLU A 30 8.67 14.13 -14.45
C GLU A 30 9.57 13.36 -13.48
N ARG A 31 9.20 13.28 -12.21
CA ARG A 31 9.95 12.55 -11.18
C ARG A 31 9.95 11.05 -11.48
N ARG A 32 11.11 10.42 -11.31
CA ARG A 32 11.30 8.98 -11.42
C ARG A 32 11.52 8.37 -10.05
N TYR A 33 11.11 7.12 -9.90
CA TYR A 33 11.23 6.34 -8.67
C TYR A 33 11.98 5.05 -8.93
N ASP A 34 12.95 4.73 -8.10
CA ASP A 34 13.70 3.48 -8.17
C ASP A 34 12.86 2.29 -7.69
N LEU A 35 11.94 2.54 -6.75
CA LEU A 35 11.03 1.54 -6.20
C LEU A 35 9.61 2.11 -6.06
N ILE A 36 8.64 1.37 -6.59
CA ILE A 36 7.21 1.65 -6.39
C ILE A 36 6.57 0.44 -5.73
N LEU A 37 5.88 0.66 -4.60
CA LEU A 37 5.02 -0.33 -3.94
C LEU A 37 3.55 0.02 -4.23
N ASP A 38 2.91 -0.72 -5.15
CA ASP A 38 1.49 -0.52 -5.48
C ASP A 38 0.60 -1.37 -4.57
N THR A 39 0.13 -0.77 -3.48
CA THR A 39 -0.80 -1.38 -2.53
C THR A 39 -2.26 -1.08 -2.87
N GLY A 40 -2.52 0.07 -3.50
CA GLY A 40 -3.87 0.55 -3.81
C GLY A 40 -4.47 -0.06 -5.07
N GLY A 41 -3.64 -0.46 -6.03
CA GLY A 41 -4.06 -1.15 -7.24
C GLY A 41 -4.93 -0.35 -8.22
N ASN A 42 -5.18 0.93 -7.98
CA ASN A 42 -6.11 1.77 -8.74
C ASN A 42 -5.47 2.52 -9.93
N ARG A 43 -4.17 2.33 -10.18
CA ARG A 43 -3.46 2.89 -11.35
C ARG A 43 -3.16 1.81 -12.37
N SER A 44 -3.08 2.19 -13.65
CA SER A 44 -2.69 1.25 -14.70
C SER A 44 -1.21 0.87 -14.61
N LEU A 45 -0.85 -0.30 -15.11
CA LEU A 45 0.56 -0.73 -15.18
C LEU A 45 1.40 0.24 -16.03
N SER A 46 0.83 0.82 -17.08
CA SER A 46 1.49 1.80 -17.94
C SER A 46 1.80 3.10 -17.19
N ASP A 47 0.89 3.58 -16.34
CA ASP A 47 1.09 4.81 -15.57
C ASP A 47 2.19 4.62 -14.51
N LEU A 48 2.17 3.50 -13.80
CA LEU A 48 3.21 3.16 -12.82
C LEU A 48 4.59 3.04 -13.49
N ARG A 49 4.66 2.41 -14.66
CA ARG A 49 5.91 2.26 -15.40
C ARG A 49 6.45 3.57 -15.97
N ARG A 50 5.58 4.53 -16.27
CA ARG A 50 5.98 5.86 -16.79
C ARG A 50 6.84 6.62 -15.79
N VAL A 51 6.54 6.52 -14.51
CA VAL A 51 7.26 7.20 -13.42
C VAL A 51 8.28 6.31 -12.73
N LEU A 52 8.42 5.06 -13.14
CA LEU A 52 9.46 4.16 -12.68
C LEU A 52 10.75 4.43 -13.45
N ASP A 53 11.89 4.40 -12.76
CA ASP A 53 13.21 4.44 -13.40
C ASP A 53 13.34 3.31 -14.45
N PRO A 54 14.11 3.50 -15.53
CA PRO A 54 14.34 2.45 -16.51
C PRO A 54 14.87 1.12 -15.96
N SER A 55 15.56 1.15 -14.82
CA SER A 55 16.04 -0.02 -14.08
C SER A 55 15.33 -0.25 -12.76
N GLY A 56 14.27 0.52 -12.49
CA GLY A 56 13.53 0.49 -11.22
C GLY A 56 12.69 -0.75 -11.02
N THR A 57 12.22 -0.93 -9.79
CA THR A 57 11.42 -2.08 -9.37
C THR A 57 9.99 -1.64 -9.04
N LEU A 58 9.01 -2.29 -9.64
CA LEU A 58 7.60 -2.16 -9.29
C LEU A 58 7.13 -3.43 -8.59
N VAL A 59 6.67 -3.29 -7.35
CA VAL A 59 6.05 -4.37 -6.56
C VAL A 59 4.55 -4.20 -6.54
N LEU A 60 3.83 -5.16 -7.11
CA LEU A 60 2.36 -5.20 -7.13
C LEU A 60 1.87 -6.04 -5.94
N ILE A 61 1.34 -5.39 -4.90
CA ILE A 61 0.97 -6.05 -3.63
C ILE A 61 -0.51 -6.43 -3.62
N GLY A 62 -1.35 -5.71 -4.37
CA GLY A 62 -2.79 -5.97 -4.39
C GLY A 62 -3.56 -4.76 -4.91
N GLY A 63 -4.86 -4.75 -4.72
CA GLY A 63 -5.72 -3.62 -5.10
C GLY A 63 -6.97 -3.58 -4.24
N GLU A 64 -7.23 -2.43 -3.65
CA GLU A 64 -8.52 -2.09 -3.05
C GLU A 64 -9.37 -1.41 -4.12
N GLY A 65 -10.43 -2.07 -4.59
CA GLY A 65 -11.39 -1.38 -5.44
C GLY A 65 -11.98 -2.21 -6.59
N GLY A 66 -13.25 -2.07 -6.79
CA GLY A 66 -14.01 -2.61 -7.91
C GLY A 66 -14.00 -4.14 -7.95
N ASN A 67 -13.89 -4.73 -9.08
CA ASN A 67 -13.77 -6.18 -9.27
C ASN A 67 -12.41 -6.69 -8.72
N ARG A 68 -12.32 -6.83 -7.40
CA ARG A 68 -11.11 -7.12 -6.61
C ARG A 68 -10.26 -8.27 -7.12
N VAL A 69 -10.89 -9.29 -7.66
CA VAL A 69 -10.20 -10.51 -8.13
C VAL A 69 -9.70 -10.34 -9.55
N LEU A 70 -10.49 -9.76 -10.45
CA LEU A 70 -10.13 -9.63 -11.86
C LEU A 70 -9.13 -8.50 -12.13
N GLY A 71 -9.23 -7.37 -11.40
CA GLY A 71 -8.35 -6.22 -11.63
C GLY A 71 -6.89 -6.47 -11.21
N ALA A 72 -6.67 -7.10 -10.05
CA ALA A 72 -5.33 -7.43 -9.57
C ALA A 72 -4.67 -8.53 -10.44
N THR A 73 -5.41 -9.59 -10.77
CA THR A 73 -4.91 -10.69 -11.61
C THR A 73 -4.54 -10.22 -13.01
N THR A 74 -5.31 -9.31 -13.61
CA THR A 74 -5.00 -8.77 -14.93
C THR A 74 -3.67 -8.01 -14.94
N LYS A 75 -3.41 -7.15 -13.93
CA LYS A 75 -2.12 -6.46 -13.80
C LYS A 75 -0.97 -7.43 -13.57
N TRP A 76 -1.16 -8.47 -12.79
CA TRP A 76 -0.14 -9.48 -12.54
C TRP A 76 0.23 -10.22 -13.81
N ILE A 77 -0.77 -10.64 -14.60
CA ILE A 77 -0.55 -11.28 -15.90
C ILE A 77 0.17 -10.33 -16.86
N GLN A 78 -0.28 -9.07 -16.94
CA GLN A 78 0.39 -8.04 -17.75
C GLN A 78 1.86 -7.82 -17.33
N ALA A 79 2.12 -7.76 -16.02
CA ALA A 79 3.47 -7.60 -15.50
C ALA A 79 4.36 -8.79 -15.86
N LEU A 80 3.85 -10.02 -15.73
CA LEU A 80 4.58 -11.23 -16.08
C LEU A 80 4.88 -11.32 -17.58
N LEU A 81 3.91 -10.97 -18.43
CA LEU A 81 4.09 -10.99 -19.89
C LEU A 81 5.05 -9.88 -20.38
N LEU A 82 5.05 -8.72 -19.73
CA LEU A 82 5.92 -7.60 -20.12
C LEU A 82 7.35 -7.72 -19.55
N SER A 83 7.51 -8.38 -18.41
CA SER A 83 8.78 -8.48 -17.69
C SER A 83 9.99 -8.90 -18.56
N PRO A 84 9.86 -9.87 -19.51
CA PRO A 84 10.98 -10.25 -20.37
C PRO A 84 11.40 -9.19 -21.41
N PHE A 85 10.51 -8.25 -21.71
CA PHE A 85 10.70 -7.26 -22.79
C PHE A 85 11.12 -5.88 -22.28
N VAL A 86 11.19 -5.69 -20.95
CA VAL A 86 11.51 -4.41 -20.33
C VAL A 86 12.67 -4.53 -19.37
N ARG A 87 13.41 -3.43 -19.18
CA ARG A 87 14.51 -3.38 -18.21
C ARG A 87 14.02 -3.21 -16.76
N GLN A 88 12.80 -2.73 -16.60
CA GLN A 88 12.15 -2.56 -15.30
C GLN A 88 11.81 -3.91 -14.66
N HIS A 89 11.97 -4.01 -13.35
CA HIS A 89 11.67 -5.21 -12.60
C HIS A 89 10.22 -5.18 -12.13
N LEU A 90 9.34 -5.90 -12.82
CA LEU A 90 7.92 -5.99 -12.47
C LEU A 90 7.71 -7.23 -11.58
N ARG A 91 7.36 -7.01 -10.30
CA ARG A 91 7.30 -8.05 -9.26
C ARG A 91 5.89 -8.16 -8.66
N PRO A 92 5.03 -9.04 -9.16
CA PRO A 92 3.82 -9.43 -8.42
C PRO A 92 4.22 -10.06 -7.09
N LEU A 93 3.65 -9.58 -5.98
CA LEU A 93 3.92 -10.09 -4.64
C LEU A 93 2.72 -10.93 -4.17
N SER A 94 2.93 -12.21 -4.02
CA SER A 94 2.01 -13.10 -3.31
C SER A 94 2.65 -13.52 -2.00
N THR A 95 1.94 -13.31 -0.90
CA THR A 95 2.42 -13.66 0.43
C THR A 95 1.50 -14.70 1.07
N THR A 96 2.11 -15.67 1.74
CA THR A 96 1.39 -16.61 2.60
C THR A 96 1.75 -16.29 4.03
N PRO A 97 0.78 -15.90 4.89
CA PRO A 97 1.04 -15.63 6.29
C PRO A 97 1.71 -16.83 6.96
N ASN A 98 2.82 -16.59 7.65
CA ASN A 98 3.53 -17.62 8.39
C ASN A 98 4.06 -17.07 9.72
N LYS A 99 4.33 -17.99 10.67
CA LYS A 99 4.77 -17.64 12.03
C LYS A 99 6.11 -16.90 12.03
N LYS A 100 7.03 -17.26 11.12
CA LYS A 100 8.37 -16.66 11.07
C LYS A 100 8.31 -15.18 10.73
N ASP A 101 7.51 -14.80 9.74
CA ASP A 101 7.35 -13.41 9.33
C ASP A 101 6.64 -12.58 10.41
N LEU A 102 5.65 -13.16 11.09
CA LEU A 102 4.98 -12.51 12.22
C LEU A 102 5.94 -12.26 13.40
N LEU A 103 6.82 -13.20 13.70
CA LEU A 103 7.84 -13.00 14.74
C LEU A 103 8.84 -11.92 14.33
N LEU A 104 9.28 -11.87 13.08
CA LEU A 104 10.15 -10.81 12.57
C LEU A 104 9.49 -9.43 12.70
N VAL A 105 8.22 -9.31 12.30
CA VAL A 105 7.47 -8.04 12.45
C VAL A 105 7.37 -7.65 13.93
N LYS A 106 7.12 -8.60 14.84
CA LYS A 106 7.10 -8.36 16.27
C LYS A 106 8.45 -7.82 16.76
N GLU A 107 9.55 -8.45 16.41
CA GLU A 107 10.91 -8.01 16.75
C GLU A 107 11.20 -6.58 16.25
N LEU A 108 10.78 -6.24 15.03
CA LEU A 108 10.94 -4.89 14.47
C LEU A 108 10.15 -3.84 15.26
N ILE A 109 8.95 -4.19 15.72
CA ILE A 109 8.11 -3.31 16.55
C ILE A 109 8.76 -3.13 17.93
N GLU A 110 9.18 -4.22 18.58
CA GLU A 110 9.82 -4.18 19.91
C GLU A 110 11.16 -3.42 19.88
N ALA A 111 11.89 -3.49 18.76
CA ALA A 111 13.12 -2.72 18.55
C ALA A 111 12.86 -1.24 18.18
N GLY A 112 11.61 -0.80 18.10
CA GLY A 112 11.25 0.58 17.72
C GLY A 112 11.53 0.94 16.25
N LYS A 113 11.85 -0.06 15.40
CA LYS A 113 12.11 0.15 13.98
C LYS A 113 10.84 0.31 13.15
N VAL A 114 9.74 -0.20 13.65
CA VAL A 114 8.40 -0.06 13.06
C VAL A 114 7.44 0.36 14.16
N THR A 115 6.72 1.45 13.94
CA THR A 115 5.69 1.93 14.87
C THR A 115 4.32 1.82 14.23
N PRO A 116 3.49 0.83 14.62
CA PRO A 116 2.12 0.74 14.12
C PRO A 116 1.31 1.94 14.60
N MET A 117 0.67 2.63 13.66
CA MET A 117 -0.28 3.70 14.00
C MET A 117 -1.60 3.09 14.44
N ILE A 118 -1.96 3.29 15.71
CA ILE A 118 -3.24 2.90 16.27
C ILE A 118 -4.19 4.09 16.13
N GLY A 119 -5.15 3.99 15.23
CA GLY A 119 -6.14 5.03 14.99
C GLY A 119 -7.25 5.01 16.04
N ARG A 120 -7.72 3.81 16.40
CA ARG A 120 -8.77 3.64 17.41
C ARG A 120 -8.72 2.27 18.07
N THR A 121 -9.01 2.25 19.36
CA THR A 121 -9.19 1.01 20.14
C THR A 121 -10.66 0.85 20.52
N PHE A 122 -11.19 -0.34 20.37
CA PHE A 122 -12.54 -0.74 20.78
C PHE A 122 -12.44 -1.88 21.76
N SER A 123 -13.41 -2.00 22.65
CA SER A 123 -13.57 -3.17 23.51
C SER A 123 -14.18 -4.34 22.75
N LEU A 124 -14.08 -5.55 23.32
CA LEU A 124 -14.59 -6.77 22.67
C LEU A 124 -16.10 -6.68 22.33
N HIS A 125 -16.89 -6.06 23.21
CA HIS A 125 -18.34 -5.90 22.95
C HIS A 125 -18.67 -4.85 21.89
N GLU A 126 -17.73 -3.99 21.51
CA GLU A 126 -17.88 -2.98 20.46
C GLU A 126 -17.42 -3.46 19.07
N VAL A 127 -17.09 -4.74 18.92
CA VAL A 127 -16.63 -5.31 17.62
C VAL A 127 -17.57 -4.97 16.45
N PRO A 128 -18.91 -5.03 16.58
CA PRO A 128 -19.80 -4.62 15.48
C PRO A 128 -19.63 -3.15 15.08
N LEU A 129 -19.35 -2.28 16.05
CA LEU A 129 -19.09 -0.85 15.78
C LEU A 129 -17.73 -0.65 15.11
N ALA A 130 -16.71 -1.41 15.53
CA ALA A 130 -15.38 -1.40 14.92
C ALA A 130 -15.44 -1.80 13.45
N PHE A 131 -16.23 -2.82 13.08
CA PHE A 131 -16.41 -3.22 11.70
C PHE A 131 -17.09 -2.15 10.86
N ARG A 132 -18.17 -1.53 11.36
CA ARG A 132 -18.82 -0.40 10.67
C ARG A 132 -17.84 0.75 10.42
N TYR A 133 -17.07 1.12 11.45
CA TYR A 133 -16.04 2.14 11.34
C TYR A 133 -14.96 1.81 10.30
N LEU A 134 -14.61 0.53 10.16
CA LEU A 134 -13.69 0.05 9.13
C LEU A 134 -14.31 0.16 7.72
N GLU A 135 -15.58 -0.22 7.58
CA GLU A 135 -16.32 -0.17 6.31
C GLU A 135 -16.52 1.25 5.79
N ASP A 136 -16.63 2.24 6.67
CA ASP A 136 -16.70 3.66 6.31
C ASP A 136 -15.45 4.17 5.55
N GLY A 137 -14.34 3.40 5.56
CA GLY A 137 -13.13 3.68 4.78
C GLY A 137 -12.30 4.89 5.24
N HIS A 138 -12.66 5.54 6.34
CA HIS A 138 -12.00 6.74 6.85
C HIS A 138 -10.95 6.47 7.94
N VAL A 139 -10.66 5.20 8.19
CA VAL A 139 -9.73 4.77 9.24
C VAL A 139 -8.32 5.33 9.00
N GLN A 140 -7.76 5.93 10.04
CA GLN A 140 -6.37 6.39 10.08
C GLN A 140 -5.56 5.40 10.93
N GLY A 141 -4.71 4.62 10.31
CA GLY A 141 -3.93 3.58 11.00
C GLY A 141 -4.69 2.27 11.21
N LYS A 142 -4.40 1.59 12.29
CA LYS A 142 -4.99 0.28 12.66
C LYS A 142 -6.11 0.44 13.68
N ILE A 143 -7.09 -0.46 13.60
CA ILE A 143 -8.10 -0.64 14.64
C ILE A 143 -7.63 -1.78 15.54
N VAL A 144 -7.70 -1.57 16.85
CA VAL A 144 -7.35 -2.56 17.86
C VAL A 144 -8.61 -2.94 18.63
N ILE A 145 -8.80 -4.22 18.87
CA ILE A 145 -9.81 -4.74 19.80
C ILE A 145 -9.09 -5.13 21.09
N ALA A 146 -9.43 -4.44 22.17
CA ALA A 146 -8.95 -4.82 23.52
C ALA A 146 -9.83 -5.93 24.09
N VAL A 147 -9.20 -6.98 24.60
CA VAL A 147 -9.84 -8.15 25.23
C VAL A 147 -9.61 -8.12 26.73
#